data_1a37856f593f490d787172e9f84ca655
#
_entry.id   1a37856f593f490d787172e9f84ca655
#
_cell.length_a   1.000
_cell.length_b   1.000
_cell.length_c   1.000
_cell.angle_alpha   90.00
_cell.angle_beta   90.00
_cell.angle_gamma   90.00
#
_symmetry.space_group_name_H-M   'P 1'
#
loop_
_entity.id
_entity.type
_entity.pdbx_description
1 polymer ?
#
loop_
_entity_poly.entity_id
_entity_poly.type
_entity_poly.pdbx_seq_one_letter_code
_entity_poly.pdbx_strand_id
1 'polypeptide(L)'
;PLPFRVSVPGYDSIDSQGVVSISIKLEGLLHVRDDVVSLEWSATRKVESVSLSGIRDEVDHSPVGACDIPVGLILEARVRGGWWAPRLELRATRLEAFEEIPSAQNGTAKLRIQRRDRDNARAICTAIEGVQLLSHGEQLDPPQLR
;
A
#
# COMPACT_ATOMS: atom_id res chain seq x y z
N PRO A 1 -4.13 7.50 -11.86
CA PRO A 1 -3.39 6.67 -10.92
C PRO A 1 -2.87 7.49 -9.74
N LEU A 2 -2.75 6.86 -8.60
CA LEU A 2 -2.25 7.47 -7.39
C LEU A 2 -0.87 6.88 -7.06
N PRO A 3 0.20 7.67 -7.13
CA PRO A 3 1.51 7.20 -6.67
C PRO A 3 1.53 7.02 -5.16
N PHE A 4 2.13 5.94 -4.70
CA PHE A 4 2.29 5.69 -3.27
C PHE A 4 3.68 5.16 -2.95
N ARG A 5 4.03 5.26 -1.68
CA ARG A 5 5.27 4.73 -1.14
C ARG A 5 4.99 3.97 0.14
N VAL A 6 5.77 2.93 0.35
CA VAL A 6 5.74 2.17 1.59
C VAL A 6 7.19 1.97 2.04
N SER A 7 7.44 2.28 3.29
CA SER A 7 8.73 1.95 3.91
C SER A 7 8.53 0.72 4.78
N VAL A 8 9.26 -0.33 4.46
CA VAL A 8 9.29 -1.52 5.28
C VAL A 8 10.39 -1.30 6.32
N PRO A 9 10.13 -1.57 7.60
CA PRO A 9 11.17 -1.43 8.61
C PRO A 9 12.38 -2.27 8.21
N GLY A 10 13.51 -1.61 8.09
CA GLY A 10 14.78 -2.28 7.88
C GLY A 10 15.28 -2.87 9.18
N TYR A 11 16.35 -3.60 9.10
CA TYR A 11 17.03 -4.11 10.28
C TYR A 11 18.52 -3.85 10.17
N ASP A 12 19.14 -3.69 11.33
CA ASP A 12 20.57 -3.53 11.46
C ASP A 12 21.16 -4.80 12.05
N SER A 13 22.26 -5.24 11.47
CA SER A 13 23.02 -6.35 11.99
C SER A 13 24.41 -5.84 12.38
N ILE A 14 24.79 -6.10 13.61
CA ILE A 14 26.10 -5.71 14.15
C ILE A 14 26.88 -6.99 14.44
N ASP A 15 28.04 -7.10 13.84
CA ASP A 15 28.94 -8.20 14.12
C ASP A 15 30.38 -7.69 14.38
N SER A 16 31.34 -8.59 14.56
CA SER A 16 32.73 -8.23 14.81
C SER A 16 33.39 -7.52 13.62
N GLN A 17 32.79 -7.57 12.45
CA GLN A 17 33.33 -6.98 11.22
C GLN A 17 32.74 -5.62 10.88
N GLY A 18 31.65 -5.24 11.51
CA GLY A 18 31.01 -3.95 11.28
C GLY A 18 29.50 -3.94 11.44
N VAL A 19 28.86 -2.93 10.87
CA VAL A 19 27.41 -2.72 10.90
C VAL A 19 26.87 -2.85 9.50
N VAL A 20 25.79 -3.61 9.34
CA VAL A 20 25.05 -3.75 8.09
C VAL A 20 23.63 -3.24 8.32
N SER A 21 23.22 -2.22 7.58
CA SER A 21 21.87 -1.68 7.60
C SER A 21 21.16 -2.03 6.29
N ILE A 22 19.96 -2.60 6.41
CA ILE A 22 19.15 -2.95 5.26
C ILE A 22 17.87 -2.12 5.32
N SER A 23 17.58 -1.37 4.25
CA SER A 23 16.34 -0.65 4.11
C SER A 23 15.63 -1.07 2.82
N ILE A 24 14.31 -1.19 2.89
CA ILE A 24 13.48 -1.57 1.75
C ILE A 24 12.46 -0.47 1.54
N LYS A 25 12.39 0.05 0.31
CA LYS A 25 11.39 1.03 -0.11
C LYS A 25 10.56 0.44 -1.22
N LEU A 26 9.26 0.59 -1.11
CA LEU A 26 8.32 0.22 -2.14
C LEU A 26 7.72 1.49 -2.74
N GLU A 27 7.69 1.54 -4.05
CA GLU A 27 7.05 2.63 -4.78
C GLU A 27 6.09 2.03 -5.79
N GLY A 28 4.91 2.57 -5.89
CA GLY A 28 3.91 1.99 -6.76
C GLY A 28 2.84 2.96 -7.19
N LEU A 29 1.89 2.41 -7.93
CA LEU A 29 0.72 3.11 -8.43
C LEU A 29 -0.53 2.34 -8.05
N LEU A 30 -1.53 3.07 -7.63
CA LEU A 30 -2.85 2.55 -7.31
C LEU A 30 -3.85 3.07 -8.34
N HIS A 31 -4.65 2.19 -8.87
CA HIS A 31 -5.74 2.52 -9.81
C HIS A 31 -7.05 1.94 -9.31
N VAL A 32 -8.13 2.65 -9.56
CA VAL A 32 -9.48 2.10 -9.39
C VAL A 32 -10.12 1.96 -10.76
N ARG A 33 -10.52 0.75 -11.10
CA ARG A 33 -11.23 0.46 -12.35
C ARG A 33 -12.47 -0.36 -12.01
N ASP A 34 -13.61 0.15 -12.42
CA ASP A 34 -14.89 -0.50 -12.15
C ASP A 34 -15.03 -0.86 -10.67
N ASP A 35 -14.99 -2.13 -10.34
CA ASP A 35 -15.12 -2.64 -8.98
C ASP A 35 -13.82 -3.23 -8.42
N VAL A 36 -12.69 -2.87 -9.02
CA VAL A 36 -11.38 -3.42 -8.63
C VAL A 36 -10.40 -2.29 -8.33
N VAL A 37 -9.65 -2.46 -7.25
CA VAL A 37 -8.50 -1.63 -6.91
C VAL A 37 -7.24 -2.40 -7.31
N SER A 38 -6.49 -1.85 -8.23
CA SER A 38 -5.25 -2.46 -8.73
C SER A 38 -4.05 -1.72 -8.16
N LEU A 39 -3.11 -2.46 -7.61
CA LEU A 39 -1.84 -1.94 -7.12
C LEU A 39 -0.69 -2.58 -7.89
N GLU A 40 0.26 -1.75 -8.29
CA GLU A 40 1.50 -2.20 -8.91
C GLU A 40 2.64 -1.53 -8.16
N TRP A 41 3.68 -2.28 -7.85
CA TRP A 41 4.82 -1.72 -7.11
C TRP A 41 6.13 -2.35 -7.53
N SER A 42 7.21 -1.62 -7.26
CA SER A 42 8.58 -2.13 -7.32
C SER A 42 9.23 -1.93 -5.95
N ALA A 43 10.13 -2.80 -5.62
CA ALA A 43 10.87 -2.72 -4.37
C ALA A 43 12.32 -2.34 -4.66
N THR A 44 12.85 -1.43 -3.87
CA THR A 44 14.28 -1.07 -3.87
C THR A 44 14.85 -1.45 -2.52
N ARG A 45 15.83 -2.33 -2.52
CA ARG A 45 16.55 -2.74 -1.33
C ARG A 45 17.90 -2.06 -1.32
N LYS A 46 18.18 -1.33 -0.25
CA LYS A 46 19.45 -0.68 -0.04
C LYS A 46 20.15 -1.34 1.14
N VAL A 47 21.38 -1.81 0.92
CA VAL A 47 22.22 -2.41 1.95
C VAL A 47 23.42 -1.48 2.15
N GLU A 48 23.58 -0.96 3.35
CA GLU A 48 24.74 -0.18 3.76
C GLU A 48 25.57 -1.00 4.71
N SER A 49 26.83 -1.20 4.38
CA SER A 49 27.78 -1.87 5.27
C SER A 49 28.90 -0.90 5.65
N VAL A 50 29.15 -0.79 6.94
CA VAL A 50 30.23 -0.01 7.49
C VAL A 50 31.17 -0.95 8.21
N SER A 51 32.43 -1.00 7.77
CA SER A 51 33.47 -1.85 8.37
C SER A 51 34.78 -1.07 8.51
N LEU A 52 35.76 -1.67 9.14
CA LEU A 52 37.10 -1.07 9.25
C LEU A 52 37.74 -0.84 7.87
N SER A 53 37.33 -1.56 6.86
CA SER A 53 37.84 -1.42 5.50
C SER A 53 37.11 -0.37 4.66
N GLY A 54 36.03 0.23 5.17
CA GLY A 54 35.31 1.30 4.48
C GLY A 54 33.80 1.14 4.54
N ILE A 55 33.14 1.92 3.71
CA ILE A 55 31.68 1.93 3.58
C ILE A 55 31.34 1.35 2.21
N ARG A 56 30.41 0.40 2.19
CA ARG A 56 29.86 -0.17 0.95
C ARG A 56 28.35 0.00 0.92
N ASP A 57 27.87 0.43 -0.24
CA ASP A 57 26.44 0.55 -0.51
C ASP A 57 26.09 -0.35 -1.69
N GLU A 58 25.06 -1.15 -1.51
CA GLU A 58 24.48 -1.96 -2.60
C GLU A 58 23.01 -1.62 -2.73
N VAL A 59 22.54 -1.46 -3.97
CA VAL A 59 21.15 -1.18 -4.28
C VAL A 59 20.64 -2.24 -5.24
N ASP A 60 19.65 -3.01 -4.81
CA ASP A 60 18.99 -4.00 -5.62
C ASP A 60 17.57 -3.58 -5.91
N HIS A 61 17.13 -3.79 -7.16
CA HIS A 61 15.75 -3.56 -7.56
C HIS A 61 15.06 -4.92 -7.72
N SER A 62 13.97 -5.10 -6.99
CA SER A 62 13.14 -6.30 -7.11
C SER A 62 12.18 -6.18 -8.27
N PRO A 63 11.74 -7.31 -8.85
CA PRO A 63 10.73 -7.28 -9.89
C PRO A 63 9.43 -6.61 -9.42
N VAL A 64 8.68 -6.11 -10.36
CA VAL A 64 7.40 -5.45 -10.10
C VAL A 64 6.42 -6.46 -9.52
N GLY A 65 5.82 -6.12 -8.40
CA GLY A 65 4.68 -6.83 -7.84
C GLY A 65 3.39 -6.17 -8.28
N ALA A 66 2.32 -6.93 -8.32
CA ALA A 66 0.99 -6.41 -8.64
C ALA A 66 -0.08 -7.24 -7.95
N CYS A 67 -1.16 -6.59 -7.55
CA CYS A 67 -2.35 -7.28 -7.06
C CYS A 67 -3.61 -6.52 -7.41
N ASP A 68 -4.69 -7.25 -7.59
CA ASP A 68 -6.02 -6.71 -7.82
C ASP A 68 -6.92 -7.09 -6.66
N ILE A 69 -7.56 -6.09 -6.06
CA ILE A 69 -8.42 -6.29 -4.91
C ILE A 69 -9.84 -5.87 -5.28
N PRO A 70 -10.80 -6.79 -5.26
CA PRO A 70 -12.20 -6.42 -5.43
C PRO A 70 -12.63 -5.40 -4.38
N VAL A 71 -13.33 -4.35 -4.78
CA VAL A 71 -13.82 -3.32 -3.85
C VAL A 71 -14.69 -3.92 -2.75
N GLY A 72 -15.38 -5.02 -3.03
CA GLY A 72 -16.18 -5.73 -2.04
C GLY A 72 -15.37 -6.29 -0.86
N LEU A 73 -14.05 -6.47 -1.01
CA LEU A 73 -13.16 -6.89 0.07
C LEU A 73 -12.58 -5.72 0.87
N ILE A 74 -12.87 -4.49 0.47
CA ILE A 74 -12.42 -3.29 1.17
C ILE A 74 -13.54 -2.83 2.09
N LEU A 75 -13.29 -2.81 3.38
CA LEU A 75 -14.23 -2.32 4.37
C LEU A 75 -14.27 -0.79 4.39
N GLU A 76 -13.09 -0.17 4.30
CA GLU A 76 -12.94 1.25 4.46
C GLU A 76 -11.71 1.76 3.72
N ALA A 77 -11.81 2.94 3.12
CA ALA A 77 -10.70 3.65 2.51
C ALA A 77 -10.72 5.10 2.99
N ARG A 78 -9.65 5.55 3.62
CA ARG A 78 -9.55 6.91 4.15
C ARG A 78 -8.17 7.52 3.91
N VAL A 79 -8.17 8.84 3.73
CA VAL A 79 -6.94 9.61 3.77
C VAL A 79 -6.71 10.03 5.21
N ARG A 80 -5.60 9.59 5.77
CA ARG A 80 -5.20 9.90 7.15
C ARG A 80 -3.84 10.57 7.18
N GLY A 81 -3.43 10.97 8.35
CA GLY A 81 -2.19 11.67 8.55
C GLY A 81 -2.38 13.18 8.46
N GLY A 82 -1.41 13.90 8.99
CA GLY A 82 -1.44 15.35 8.96
C GLY A 82 -1.09 15.91 7.58
N TRP A 83 -1.10 17.22 7.49
CA TRP A 83 -0.74 17.95 6.28
C TRP A 83 0.62 17.54 5.72
N TRP A 84 1.58 17.21 6.60
CA TRP A 84 2.95 16.93 6.22
C TRP A 84 3.19 15.51 5.70
N ALA A 85 2.41 14.55 6.16
CA ALA A 85 2.62 13.15 5.87
C ALA A 85 1.28 12.44 5.63
N PRO A 86 0.57 12.80 4.55
CA PRO A 86 -0.69 12.12 4.25
C PRO A 86 -0.46 10.67 3.84
N ARG A 87 -1.41 9.82 4.17
CA ARG A 87 -1.40 8.42 3.75
C ARG A 87 -2.81 7.98 3.39
N LEU A 88 -2.89 7.08 2.43
CA LEU A 88 -4.12 6.37 2.13
C LEU A 88 -4.13 5.10 2.96
N GLU A 89 -5.16 4.93 3.75
CA GLU A 89 -5.33 3.76 4.60
C GLU A 89 -6.52 2.95 4.10
N LEU A 90 -6.25 1.68 3.77
CA LEU A 90 -7.24 0.73 3.30
C LEU A 90 -7.41 -0.35 4.37
N ARG A 91 -8.64 -0.63 4.73
CA ARG A 91 -8.97 -1.72 5.65
C ARG A 91 -9.76 -2.78 4.91
N ALA A 92 -9.38 -4.02 5.09
CA ALA A 92 -10.03 -5.15 4.46
C ALA A 92 -11.15 -5.72 5.33
N THR A 93 -12.12 -6.36 4.70
CA THR A 93 -13.16 -7.12 5.39
C THR A 93 -12.62 -8.40 6.01
N ARG A 94 -11.50 -8.92 5.48
CA ARG A 94 -10.83 -10.14 5.97
C ARG A 94 -9.34 -9.87 6.10
N LEU A 95 -8.71 -10.49 7.07
CA LEU A 95 -7.28 -10.30 7.34
C LEU A 95 -6.41 -10.70 6.14
N GLU A 96 -6.80 -11.76 5.43
CA GLU A 96 -6.05 -12.30 4.31
C GLU A 96 -6.24 -11.55 2.99
N ALA A 97 -7.19 -10.61 2.91
CA ALA A 97 -7.48 -9.92 1.65
C ALA A 97 -6.31 -9.08 1.12
N PHE A 98 -5.44 -8.63 2.02
CA PHE A 98 -4.28 -7.80 1.67
C PHE A 98 -2.94 -8.52 1.82
N GLU A 99 -2.94 -9.84 1.85
CA GLU A 99 -1.69 -10.62 2.03
C GLU A 99 -0.64 -10.33 0.96
N GLU A 100 -1.08 -10.06 -0.26
CA GLU A 100 -0.17 -9.76 -1.36
C GLU A 100 0.43 -8.36 -1.28
N ILE A 101 -0.18 -7.46 -0.50
CA ILE A 101 0.34 -6.10 -0.36
C ILE A 101 1.49 -6.13 0.64
N PRO A 102 2.70 -5.74 0.20
CA PRO A 102 3.82 -5.66 1.14
C PRO A 102 3.51 -4.67 2.26
N SER A 103 3.92 -5.01 3.47
CA SER A 103 3.71 -4.24 4.69
C SER A 103 2.26 -4.12 5.18
N ALA A 104 1.29 -4.71 4.52
CA ALA A 104 -0.06 -4.80 5.07
C ALA A 104 -0.05 -5.68 6.33
N GLN A 105 -0.69 -5.21 7.38
CA GLN A 105 -0.74 -5.91 8.66
C GLN A 105 -2.17 -5.94 9.17
N ASN A 106 -2.62 -7.11 9.57
CA ASN A 106 -3.95 -7.29 10.17
C ASN A 106 -5.09 -6.74 9.30
N GLY A 107 -4.99 -6.93 7.99
CA GLY A 107 -6.00 -6.46 7.05
C GLY A 107 -6.00 -4.95 6.83
N THR A 108 -4.93 -4.27 7.19
CA THR A 108 -4.78 -2.82 6.97
C THR A 108 -3.54 -2.54 6.15
N ALA A 109 -3.71 -1.80 5.06
CA ALA A 109 -2.62 -1.30 4.23
C ALA A 109 -2.51 0.20 4.38
N LYS A 110 -1.30 0.68 4.67
CA LYS A 110 -1.00 2.11 4.82
C LYS A 110 -0.05 2.53 3.72
N LEU A 111 -0.55 3.36 2.81
CA LEU A 111 0.19 3.79 1.65
C LEU A 111 0.52 5.29 1.79
N ARG A 112 1.79 5.63 1.86
CA ARG A 112 2.20 7.04 1.94
C ARG A 112 2.01 7.69 0.59
N ILE A 113 1.43 8.88 0.59
CA ILE A 113 1.19 9.66 -0.63
C ILE A 113 1.87 11.02 -0.50
N GLN A 114 2.11 11.66 -1.64
CA GLN A 114 2.64 13.02 -1.63
C GLN A 114 1.52 14.01 -1.29
N ARG A 115 1.89 15.13 -0.69
CA ARG A 115 0.93 16.19 -0.34
C ARG A 115 0.10 16.65 -1.54
N ARG A 116 0.74 16.77 -2.69
CA ARG A 116 0.06 17.18 -3.93
C ARG A 116 -0.97 16.18 -4.42
N ASP A 117 -0.88 14.92 -4.00
CA ASP A 117 -1.76 13.84 -4.43
C ASP A 117 -2.93 13.62 -3.46
N ARG A 118 -3.06 14.45 -2.45
CA ARG A 118 -4.09 14.31 -1.42
C ARG A 118 -5.50 14.35 -1.99
N ASP A 119 -5.77 15.27 -2.92
CA ASP A 119 -7.08 15.39 -3.53
C ASP A 119 -7.38 14.19 -4.43
N ASN A 120 -6.39 13.69 -5.15
CA ASN A 120 -6.51 12.47 -5.94
C ASN A 120 -6.81 11.26 -5.04
N ALA A 121 -6.16 11.16 -3.89
CA ALA A 121 -6.43 10.10 -2.92
C ALA A 121 -7.86 10.17 -2.37
N ARG A 122 -8.35 11.37 -2.09
CA ARG A 122 -9.74 11.56 -1.66
C ARG A 122 -10.73 11.16 -2.75
N ALA A 123 -10.43 11.50 -4.00
CA ALA A 123 -11.25 11.09 -5.13
C ALA A 123 -11.30 9.56 -5.25
N ILE A 124 -10.19 8.88 -5.00
CA ILE A 124 -10.14 7.41 -4.99
C ILE A 124 -10.99 6.85 -3.86
N CYS A 125 -10.93 7.41 -2.66
CA CYS A 125 -11.78 7.00 -1.54
C CYS A 125 -13.26 7.16 -1.90
N THR A 126 -13.62 8.28 -2.52
CA THR A 126 -14.99 8.54 -2.97
C THR A 126 -15.43 7.52 -4.04
N ALA A 127 -14.55 7.19 -4.97
CA ALA A 127 -14.85 6.19 -5.99
C ALA A 127 -15.09 4.80 -5.39
N ILE A 128 -14.29 4.41 -4.41
CA ILE A 128 -14.46 3.14 -3.69
C ILE A 128 -15.80 3.12 -2.94
N GLU A 129 -16.11 4.19 -2.22
CA GLU A 129 -17.39 4.32 -1.52
C GLU A 129 -18.57 4.27 -2.47
N GLY A 130 -18.46 4.91 -3.64
CA GLY A 130 -19.51 4.87 -4.66
C GLY A 130 -19.78 3.45 -5.15
N VAL A 131 -18.75 2.67 -5.41
CA VAL A 131 -18.91 1.27 -5.82
C VAL A 131 -19.51 0.44 -4.69
N GLN A 132 -19.09 0.68 -3.45
CA GLN A 132 -19.65 -0.02 -2.28
C GLN A 132 -21.14 0.26 -2.13
N LEU A 133 -21.56 1.50 -2.30
CA LEU A 133 -22.97 1.89 -2.21
C LEU A 133 -23.81 1.24 -3.31
N LEU A 134 -23.30 1.17 -4.52
CA LEU A 134 -23.97 0.49 -5.63
C LEU A 134 -24.13 -1.00 -5.34
N SER A 135 -23.09 -1.64 -4.84
CA SER A 135 -23.14 -3.05 -4.47
C SER A 135 -24.13 -3.31 -3.35
N HIS A 136 -24.18 -2.44 -2.34
CA HIS A 136 -25.16 -2.54 -1.27
C HIS A 136 -26.56 -2.29 -1.75
N GLY A 137 -26.76 -1.35 -2.67
CA GLY A 137 -28.04 -1.09 -3.27
C GLY A 137 -28.58 -2.31 -4.01
N GLU A 138 -27.73 -3.02 -4.74
CA GLU A 138 -28.11 -4.24 -5.42
C GLU A 138 -28.45 -5.36 -4.45
N GLN A 139 -27.71 -5.48 -3.35
CA GLN A 139 -27.98 -6.51 -2.34
C GLN A 139 -29.21 -6.21 -1.52
N LEU A 140 -29.53 -4.94 -1.31
CA LEU A 140 -30.69 -4.52 -0.54
C LEU A 140 -31.97 -4.47 -1.35
N ASP A 141 -31.85 -4.49 -2.67
CA ASP A 141 -33.03 -4.57 -3.51
C ASP A 141 -33.65 -5.95 -3.35
N PRO A 142 -34.81 -6.08 -2.67
CA PRO A 142 -35.35 -7.39 -2.39
C PRO A 142 -35.79 -8.04 -3.70
N PRO A 143 -35.59 -9.34 -3.82
CA PRO A 143 -36.16 -10.04 -4.94
C PRO A 143 -37.62 -9.78 -4.95
N GLN A 144 -38.09 -9.36 -6.05
CA GLN A 144 -39.48 -9.06 -6.15
C GLN A 144 -40.32 -10.26 -5.98
N LEU A 145 -40.98 -10.23 -4.97
CA LEU A 145 -41.80 -11.28 -4.65
C LEU A 145 -43.02 -11.23 -5.45
N ARG A 146 -43.05 -11.49 -6.08
CA ARG A 146 -44.16 -11.57 -6.57
C ARG A 146 -44.85 -11.77 -6.80
#